data_a54d636c6b1227af512b8b824eedc4a4
#
_entry.id   a54d636c6b1227af512b8b824eedc4a4
#
_cell.length_a   1.000
_cell.length_b   1.000
_cell.length_c   1.000
_cell.angle_alpha   90.00
_cell.angle_beta   90.00
_cell.angle_gamma   90.00
#
_symmetry.space_group_name_H-M   'P 1'
#
loop_
_entity.id
_entity.type
_entity.pdbx_description
1 polymer ?
#
loop_
_entity_poly.entity_id
_entity_poly.type
_entity_poly.pdbx_seq_one_letter_code
_entity_poly.pdbx_strand_id
1 'polypeptide(L)'
;YLKKFYKGKTILATQKDWSKEYLSAIVSVKCVKNLDEAIRHINKYGTMHTDCIITKNNQTAKKFIKNVKSSIAIHNASTQFADGGEFGFGGEVGISTNKLPPRGPVGLGQLISYKYEIIGKGQTRK
;
A
#
# COMPACT_ATOMS: atom_id res chain seq x y z
N TYR A 1 -11.33 10.17 23.56
CA TYR A 1 -10.32 11.10 23.01
C TYR A 1 -10.84 11.82 21.76
N LEU A 2 -11.33 11.11 20.74
CA LEU A 2 -11.86 11.68 19.50
C LEU A 2 -13.02 12.65 19.70
N LYS A 3 -13.97 12.36 20.62
CA LYS A 3 -15.12 13.24 20.92
C LYS A 3 -14.72 14.64 21.39
N LYS A 4 -13.48 14.82 21.86
CA LYS A 4 -12.97 16.15 22.25
C LYS A 4 -12.72 17.05 21.03
N PHE A 5 -12.38 16.46 19.88
CA PHE A 5 -11.99 17.19 18.67
C PHE A 5 -12.98 17.05 17.52
N TYR A 6 -13.86 16.04 17.56
CA TYR A 6 -14.84 15.78 16.52
C TYR A 6 -16.26 15.84 17.06
N LYS A 7 -17.04 16.78 16.53
CA LYS A 7 -18.43 17.03 16.93
C LYS A 7 -19.46 16.22 16.12
N GLY A 8 -19.03 15.49 15.12
CA GLY A 8 -19.89 14.67 14.27
C GLY A 8 -20.36 13.38 14.95
N LYS A 9 -21.19 12.61 14.26
CA LYS A 9 -21.69 11.32 14.74
C LYS A 9 -20.55 10.32 14.88
N THR A 10 -20.42 9.72 16.06
CA THR A 10 -19.46 8.64 16.32
C THR A 10 -20.18 7.43 16.89
N ILE A 11 -19.83 6.25 16.40
CA ILE A 11 -20.29 4.95 16.91
C ILE A 11 -19.09 4.08 17.28
N LEU A 12 -19.30 3.08 18.13
CA LEU A 12 -18.24 2.13 18.46
C LEU A 12 -17.99 1.20 17.27
N ALA A 13 -16.73 1.09 16.87
CA ALA A 13 -16.33 0.15 15.84
C ALA A 13 -16.34 -1.29 16.37
N THR A 14 -16.69 -2.22 15.50
CA THR A 14 -16.65 -3.66 15.73
C THR A 14 -15.49 -4.30 14.96
N GLN A 15 -15.25 -5.58 15.16
CA GLN A 15 -14.23 -6.32 14.40
C GLN A 15 -14.47 -6.30 12.88
N LYS A 16 -15.73 -6.21 12.45
CA LYS A 16 -16.12 -6.18 11.03
C LYS A 16 -15.75 -4.86 10.35
N ASP A 17 -15.64 -3.79 11.12
CA ASP A 17 -15.36 -2.45 10.59
C ASP A 17 -13.91 -2.29 10.12
N TRP A 18 -12.96 -3.06 10.65
CA TRP A 18 -11.55 -2.92 10.33
C TRP A 18 -11.18 -3.34 8.90
N SER A 19 -11.95 -4.20 8.27
CA SER A 19 -11.74 -4.63 6.88
C SER A 19 -12.83 -4.12 5.94
N LYS A 20 -13.73 -3.25 6.42
CA LYS A 20 -14.86 -2.77 5.64
C LYS A 20 -14.47 -1.56 4.81
N GLU A 21 -14.76 -1.61 3.53
CA GLU A 21 -14.78 -0.45 2.64
C GLU A 21 -16.17 0.16 2.65
N TYR A 22 -16.28 1.41 3.12
CA TYR A 22 -17.60 2.04 3.35
C TYR A 22 -18.20 2.66 2.09
N LEU A 23 -17.39 3.07 1.10
CA LEU A 23 -17.81 3.80 -0.11
C LEU A 23 -18.68 5.03 0.22
N SER A 24 -18.41 5.66 1.34
CA SER A 24 -19.15 6.82 1.89
C SER A 24 -18.25 7.62 2.82
N ALA A 25 -18.71 8.81 3.25
CA ALA A 25 -17.96 9.67 4.18
C ALA A 25 -17.90 9.09 5.61
N ILE A 26 -17.40 7.88 5.76
CA ILE A 26 -17.21 7.14 7.01
C ILE A 26 -15.76 6.66 7.09
N VAL A 27 -15.16 6.77 8.28
CA VAL A 27 -13.81 6.27 8.55
C VAL A 27 -13.78 5.53 9.89
N SER A 28 -13.11 4.37 9.91
CA SER A 28 -12.81 3.65 11.14
C SER A 28 -11.53 4.19 11.77
N VAL A 29 -11.57 4.50 13.06
CA VAL A 29 -10.43 5.03 13.82
C VAL A 29 -10.11 4.11 14.99
N LYS A 30 -8.85 3.71 15.11
CA LYS A 30 -8.34 2.92 16.23
C LYS A 30 -7.15 3.62 16.88
N CYS A 31 -7.19 3.78 18.20
CA CYS A 31 -6.01 4.16 18.98
C CYS A 31 -5.18 2.91 19.26
N VAL A 32 -3.89 2.99 19.07
CA VAL A 32 -2.92 1.92 19.31
C VAL A 32 -1.84 2.38 20.30
N LYS A 33 -1.20 1.45 20.99
CA LYS A 33 -0.20 1.75 22.01
C LYS A 33 1.16 2.17 21.43
N ASN A 34 1.51 1.62 20.27
CA ASN A 34 2.81 1.83 19.65
C ASN A 34 2.77 1.46 18.16
N LEU A 35 3.90 1.73 17.48
CA LEU A 35 4.07 1.44 16.06
C LEU A 35 3.88 -0.04 15.71
N ASP A 36 4.36 -0.95 16.54
CA ASP A 36 4.27 -2.39 16.26
C ASP A 36 2.82 -2.88 16.29
N GLU A 37 2.01 -2.33 17.18
CA GLU A 37 0.57 -2.60 17.19
C GLU A 37 -0.11 -2.03 15.93
N ALA A 38 0.27 -0.82 15.50
CA ALA A 38 -0.23 -0.24 14.26
C ALA A 38 0.08 -1.14 13.05
N ILE A 39 1.34 -1.54 12.89
CA ILE A 39 1.79 -2.40 11.79
C ILE A 39 1.06 -3.75 11.81
N ARG A 40 0.91 -4.38 12.98
CA ARG A 40 0.15 -5.64 13.10
C ARG A 40 -1.32 -5.45 12.70
N HIS A 41 -1.93 -4.35 13.09
CA HIS A 41 -3.33 -4.06 12.74
C HIS A 41 -3.48 -3.85 11.23
N ILE A 42 -2.64 -3.04 10.60
CA ILE A 42 -2.61 -2.82 9.16
C ILE A 42 -2.41 -4.14 8.41
N ASN A 43 -1.38 -4.90 8.77
CA ASN A 43 -1.07 -6.17 8.10
C ASN A 43 -2.16 -7.25 8.27
N LYS A 44 -3.01 -7.12 9.30
CA LYS A 44 -4.12 -8.06 9.54
C LYS A 44 -5.39 -7.67 8.78
N TYR A 45 -5.70 -6.38 8.72
CA TYR A 45 -7.01 -5.91 8.26
C TYR A 45 -6.95 -5.07 6.98
N GLY A 46 -5.77 -4.56 6.61
CA GLY A 46 -5.58 -3.76 5.40
C GLY A 46 -5.70 -4.59 4.12
N THR A 47 -5.98 -3.90 3.02
CA THR A 47 -6.11 -4.48 1.68
C THR A 47 -4.76 -4.77 1.02
N MET A 48 -3.65 -4.42 1.65
CA MET A 48 -2.29 -4.45 1.09
C MET A 48 -2.09 -3.50 -0.10
N HIS A 49 -2.94 -2.51 -0.25
CA HIS A 49 -2.85 -1.51 -1.32
C HIS A 49 -1.83 -0.43 -0.96
N THR A 50 -2.24 0.55 -0.16
CA THR A 50 -1.43 1.73 0.17
C THR A 50 -1.63 2.10 1.63
N ASP A 51 -0.53 2.29 2.34
CA ASP A 51 -0.54 2.74 3.73
C ASP A 51 0.47 3.87 3.93
N CYS A 52 0.12 4.82 4.80
CA CYS A 52 0.93 5.99 5.09
C CYS A 52 1.20 6.13 6.58
N ILE A 53 2.40 6.61 6.91
CA ILE A 53 2.74 7.09 8.24
C ILE A 53 3.05 8.58 8.23
N ILE A 54 2.50 9.30 9.21
CA ILE A 54 2.84 10.71 9.47
C ILE A 54 3.69 10.77 10.74
N THR A 55 4.96 11.11 10.60
CA THR A 55 5.89 11.20 11.72
C THR A 55 7.09 12.08 11.40
N LYS A 56 7.64 12.76 12.40
CA LYS A 56 8.93 13.48 12.31
C LYS A 56 10.13 12.55 12.56
N ASN A 57 9.90 11.35 13.10
CA ASN A 57 10.96 10.41 13.44
C ASN A 57 11.28 9.49 12.25
N ASN A 58 12.45 9.68 11.64
CA ASN A 58 12.90 8.93 10.48
C ASN A 58 13.10 7.43 10.76
N GLN A 59 13.51 7.04 11.97
CA GLN A 59 13.67 5.63 12.33
C GLN A 59 12.31 4.93 12.42
N THR A 60 11.32 5.62 13.01
CA THR A 60 9.92 5.17 13.05
C THR A 60 9.36 5.01 11.63
N ALA A 61 9.60 5.98 10.74
CA ALA A 61 9.18 5.92 9.34
C ALA A 61 9.81 4.74 8.60
N LYS A 62 11.14 4.56 8.72
CA LYS A 62 11.85 3.42 8.12
C LYS A 62 11.34 2.08 8.62
N LYS A 63 11.08 1.96 9.93
CA LYS A 63 10.51 0.75 10.52
C LYS A 63 9.11 0.47 9.98
N PHE A 64 8.26 1.48 9.84
CA PHE A 64 6.93 1.36 9.25
C PHE A 64 7.00 0.84 7.81
N ILE A 65 7.71 1.55 6.93
CA ILE A 65 7.85 1.22 5.50
C ILE A 65 8.37 -0.21 5.32
N LYS A 66 9.35 -0.63 6.13
CA LYS A 66 9.95 -1.98 6.04
C LYS A 66 8.97 -3.09 6.45
N ASN A 67 8.03 -2.82 7.37
CA ASN A 67 7.25 -3.87 8.02
C ASN A 67 5.77 -3.92 7.61
N VAL A 68 5.23 -2.90 6.95
CA VAL A 68 3.92 -3.01 6.33
C VAL A 68 4.00 -3.85 5.06
N LYS A 69 2.96 -4.65 4.80
CA LYS A 69 2.91 -5.56 3.65
C LYS A 69 2.32 -4.92 2.40
N SER A 70 1.88 -3.68 2.49
CA SER A 70 1.23 -2.94 1.42
C SER A 70 2.13 -2.78 0.20
N SER A 71 1.53 -2.72 -0.97
CA SER A 71 2.24 -2.51 -2.23
C SER A 71 2.97 -1.17 -2.25
N ILE A 72 2.35 -0.16 -1.64
CA ILE A 72 2.85 1.19 -1.54
C ILE A 72 2.87 1.61 -0.07
N ALA A 73 4.03 2.00 0.44
CA ALA A 73 4.21 2.52 1.79
C ALA A 73 4.75 3.95 1.73
N ILE A 74 4.03 4.88 2.32
CA ILE A 74 4.28 6.32 2.20
C ILE A 74 4.67 6.92 3.55
N HIS A 75 5.56 7.89 3.54
CA HIS A 75 5.95 8.70 4.69
C HIS A 75 5.67 10.18 4.43
N ASN A 76 4.84 10.80 5.28
CA ASN A 76 4.52 12.23 5.25
C ASN A 76 4.00 12.79 3.91
N ALA A 77 3.28 11.98 3.14
CA ALA A 77 2.60 12.43 1.93
C ALA A 77 1.19 11.83 1.86
N SER A 78 0.35 12.37 1.00
CA SER A 78 -0.98 11.85 0.75
C SER A 78 -0.92 10.45 0.10
N THR A 79 -1.85 9.56 0.46
CA THR A 79 -2.03 8.29 -0.23
C THR A 79 -2.48 8.46 -1.69
N GLN A 80 -2.94 9.64 -2.09
CA GLN A 80 -3.27 9.98 -3.48
C GLN A 80 -2.06 9.96 -4.42
N PHE A 81 -0.82 10.04 -3.89
CA PHE A 81 0.39 9.82 -4.69
C PHE A 81 0.59 8.36 -5.11
N ALA A 82 -0.25 7.45 -4.65
CA ALA A 82 -0.27 6.05 -5.10
C ALA A 82 -1.01 5.95 -6.44
N ASP A 83 -0.38 6.42 -7.50
CA ASP A 83 -0.94 6.55 -8.85
C ASP A 83 0.13 6.26 -9.91
N GLY A 84 -0.24 5.54 -10.97
CA GLY A 84 0.67 5.20 -12.06
C GLY A 84 1.20 6.40 -12.83
N GLY A 85 0.42 7.48 -12.94
CA GLY A 85 0.86 8.75 -13.52
C GLY A 85 1.93 9.41 -12.67
N GLU A 86 1.74 9.48 -11.35
CA GLU A 86 2.72 10.01 -10.39
C GLU A 86 4.03 9.19 -10.39
N PHE A 87 3.95 7.89 -10.66
CA PHE A 87 5.12 7.01 -10.77
C PHE A 87 5.80 7.05 -12.15
N GLY A 88 5.27 7.84 -13.10
CA GLY A 88 5.84 7.98 -14.42
C GLY A 88 5.53 6.81 -15.37
N PHE A 89 4.52 5.99 -15.09
CA PHE A 89 4.11 4.86 -15.94
C PHE A 89 3.20 5.28 -17.09
N GLY A 90 2.86 6.57 -17.22
CA GLY A 90 1.94 7.12 -18.20
C GLY A 90 0.49 6.92 -17.76
N GLY A 91 -0.10 5.79 -18.08
CA GLY A 91 -1.45 5.41 -17.64
C GLY A 91 -1.41 4.32 -16.58
N GLU A 92 -2.52 4.17 -15.87
CA GLU A 92 -2.75 3.07 -14.93
C GLU A 92 -4.00 2.31 -15.36
N VAL A 93 -3.88 1.01 -15.61
CA VAL A 93 -5.00 0.13 -15.95
C VAL A 93 -5.52 -0.63 -14.73
N GLY A 94 -4.81 -0.56 -13.62
CA GLY A 94 -5.19 -1.16 -12.36
C GLY A 94 -4.08 -1.10 -11.33
N ILE A 95 -4.36 -1.65 -10.14
CA ILE A 95 -3.40 -1.78 -9.03
C ILE A 95 -3.37 -3.23 -8.57
N SER A 96 -2.17 -3.79 -8.45
CA SER A 96 -1.96 -5.13 -7.92
C SER A 96 -1.46 -5.08 -6.48
N THR A 97 -2.11 -5.82 -5.60
CA THR A 97 -1.69 -6.03 -4.21
C THR A 97 -0.90 -7.32 -4.02
N ASN A 98 -0.61 -8.05 -5.09
CA ASN A 98 0.19 -9.27 -5.08
C ASN A 98 1.60 -9.02 -4.54
N LYS A 99 2.23 -10.06 -4.02
CA LYS A 99 3.64 -10.00 -3.60
C LYS A 99 4.61 -10.18 -4.77
N LEU A 100 4.20 -10.94 -5.78
CA LEU A 100 4.95 -11.14 -7.03
C LEU A 100 4.53 -10.09 -8.07
N PRO A 101 5.40 -9.74 -9.03
CA PRO A 101 5.07 -8.80 -10.10
C PRO A 101 3.87 -9.27 -10.95
N PRO A 102 3.05 -8.32 -11.45
CA PRO A 102 3.12 -6.90 -11.15
C PRO A 102 2.67 -6.59 -9.73
N ARG A 103 3.21 -5.53 -9.12
CA ARG A 103 2.86 -5.08 -7.79
C ARG A 103 2.78 -3.55 -7.73
N GLY A 104 1.75 -3.01 -7.06
CA GLY A 104 1.45 -1.59 -7.07
C GLY A 104 0.72 -1.17 -8.35
N PRO A 105 0.85 0.07 -8.83
CA PRO A 105 0.25 0.54 -10.06
C PRO A 105 0.68 -0.30 -11.26
N VAL A 106 -0.28 -0.67 -12.11
CA VAL A 106 -0.07 -1.48 -13.31
C VAL A 106 -0.29 -0.59 -14.54
N GLY A 107 0.79 -0.24 -15.20
CA GLY A 107 0.79 0.48 -16.46
C GLY A 107 1.16 -0.41 -17.65
N LEU A 108 1.43 0.19 -18.80
CA LEU A 108 1.75 -0.53 -20.02
C LEU A 108 2.97 -1.46 -19.87
N GLY A 109 4.02 -0.99 -19.21
CA GLY A 109 5.25 -1.76 -19.01
C GLY A 109 5.08 -3.05 -18.19
N GLN A 110 4.05 -3.12 -17.33
CA GLN A 110 3.75 -4.29 -16.52
C GLN A 110 2.87 -5.32 -17.25
N LEU A 111 2.29 -4.94 -18.40
CA LEU A 111 1.39 -5.78 -19.20
C LEU A 111 2.11 -6.52 -20.34
N ILE A 112 3.39 -6.23 -20.55
CA ILE A 112 4.21 -6.87 -21.59
C ILE A 112 5.03 -8.01 -21.01
N SER A 113 5.42 -8.94 -21.90
CA SER A 113 6.42 -9.97 -21.62
C SER A 113 7.49 -9.95 -22.70
N TYR A 114 8.53 -10.71 -22.52
CA TYR A 114 9.65 -10.80 -23.45
C TYR A 114 10.02 -12.28 -23.68
N LYS A 115 10.67 -12.54 -24.83
CA LYS A 115 11.34 -13.80 -25.11
C LYS A 115 12.79 -13.53 -25.44
N TYR A 116 13.63 -14.51 -25.18
CA TYR A 116 15.02 -14.50 -25.61
C TYR A 116 15.13 -15.19 -26.96
N GLU A 117 15.77 -14.55 -27.93
CA GLU A 117 16.12 -15.15 -29.22
C GLU A 117 17.63 -15.35 -29.24
N ILE A 118 18.08 -16.60 -29.37
CA ILE A 118 19.49 -16.94 -29.41
C ILE A 118 19.79 -17.56 -30.79
N ILE A 119 20.60 -16.87 -31.57
CA ILE A 119 21.02 -17.32 -32.90
C ILE A 119 22.48 -17.74 -32.79
N GLY A 120 22.73 -19.04 -32.86
CA GLY A 120 24.06 -19.64 -32.80
C GLY A 120 24.64 -19.98 -34.18
N LYS A 121 25.95 -20.24 -34.22
CA LYS A 121 26.69 -20.73 -35.38
C LYS A 121 27.34 -22.09 -35.10
N GLY A 122 26.70 -22.92 -34.24
CA GLY A 122 27.25 -24.23 -33.88
C GLY A 122 28.18 -24.25 -32.67
N GLN A 123 28.13 -23.17 -31.81
CA GLN A 123 28.93 -23.13 -30.59
C GLN A 123 28.45 -24.20 -29.60
N THR A 124 29.43 -24.89 -28.99
CA THR A 124 29.17 -25.84 -27.90
C THR A 124 29.42 -25.16 -26.55
N ARG A 125 28.64 -25.55 -25.56
CA ARG A 125 28.88 -25.15 -24.16
C ARG A 125 30.00 -26.05 -23.59
N LYS A 126 31.07 -25.43 -23.04
CA LYS A 126 32.12 -26.13 -22.26
C LYS A 126 31.60 -26.42 -20.86
#